data_1ac4afde276cebfcd68160039e915599
#
_entry.id   1ac4afde276cebfcd68160039e915599
#
_cell.length_a   1.000
_cell.length_b   1.000
_cell.length_c   1.000
_cell.angle_alpha   90.00
_cell.angle_beta   90.00
_cell.angle_gamma   90.00
#
_symmetry.space_group_name_H-M   'P 1'
#
loop_
_entity.id
_entity.type
_entity.pdbx_description
1 polymer ?
#
loop_
_entity_poly.entity_id
_entity_poly.type
_entity_poly.pdbx_seq_one_letter_code
_entity_poly.pdbx_strand_id
1 'polypeptide(L)'
;FMKYKWLYFGISLLILIPGVFSLFRYGLRLSIDFTGGTLLEIQSSPADFKKIASDQKLDLSSVQSSAEGIYLLRFKSLDASQSAKFQAAIGTGVVEKRYESVGPVVGAEMTKKALLAVVLASLAIVVYIAWSFKGVPKPYSSWKFGVSAVVALLHDALVVLGLFSLFGHLYHVEIDALFVTAIL
;
A
#
# COMPACT_ATOMS: atom_id res chain seq x y z
N PHE A 1 21.03 -22.74 -15.89
CA PHE A 1 20.36 -22.11 -14.72
C PHE A 1 20.94 -22.59 -13.40
N MET A 2 21.11 -23.87 -13.15
CA MET A 2 21.61 -24.46 -11.88
C MET A 2 23.03 -24.04 -11.48
N LYS A 3 23.91 -23.64 -12.45
CA LYS A 3 25.30 -23.26 -12.19
C LYS A 3 25.43 -21.97 -11.36
N TYR A 4 24.46 -21.05 -11.47
CA TYR A 4 24.48 -19.75 -10.79
C TYR A 4 23.45 -19.62 -9.66
N LYS A 5 22.95 -20.75 -9.11
CA LYS A 5 21.92 -20.73 -8.05
C LYS A 5 22.30 -19.86 -6.85
N TRP A 6 23.57 -19.91 -6.42
CA TRP A 6 24.04 -19.10 -5.29
C TRP A 6 24.04 -17.60 -5.57
N LEU A 7 24.26 -17.21 -6.84
CA LEU A 7 24.17 -15.80 -7.25
C LEU A 7 22.74 -15.30 -7.18
N TYR A 8 21.77 -16.09 -7.64
CA TYR A 8 20.35 -15.73 -7.55
C TYR A 8 19.88 -15.62 -6.08
N PHE A 9 20.28 -16.56 -5.23
CA PHE A 9 20.02 -16.49 -3.80
C PHE A 9 20.67 -15.25 -3.16
N GLY A 10 21.90 -14.91 -3.56
CA GLY A 10 22.60 -13.72 -3.07
C GLY A 10 21.88 -12.43 -3.44
N ILE A 11 21.42 -12.28 -4.70
CA ILE A 11 20.64 -11.12 -5.15
C ILE A 11 19.32 -11.04 -4.40
N SER A 12 18.61 -12.18 -4.28
CA SER A 12 17.34 -12.24 -3.54
C SER A 12 17.51 -11.79 -2.09
N LEU A 13 18.53 -12.28 -1.39
CA LEU A 13 18.81 -11.92 0.00
C LEU A 13 19.18 -10.44 0.14
N LEU A 14 19.92 -9.91 -0.83
CA LEU A 14 20.34 -8.50 -0.86
C LEU A 14 19.15 -7.55 -0.97
N ILE A 15 18.06 -7.96 -1.61
CA ILE A 15 16.81 -7.20 -1.69
C ILE A 15 15.93 -7.47 -0.46
N LEU A 16 15.81 -8.74 -0.07
CA LEU A 16 14.92 -9.17 1.01
C LEU A 16 15.31 -8.60 2.37
N ILE A 17 16.60 -8.62 2.71
CA ILE A 17 17.07 -8.18 4.04
C ILE A 17 16.75 -6.71 4.29
N PRO A 18 17.11 -5.75 3.41
CA PRO A 18 16.75 -4.35 3.59
C PRO A 18 15.24 -4.13 3.57
N GLY A 19 14.52 -4.86 2.72
CA GLY A 19 13.06 -4.79 2.63
C GLY A 19 12.38 -5.23 3.93
N VAL A 20 12.75 -6.37 4.46
CA VAL A 20 12.22 -6.89 5.73
C VAL A 20 12.61 -5.97 6.90
N PHE A 21 13.84 -5.49 6.94
CA PHE A 21 14.27 -4.50 7.93
C PHE A 21 13.42 -3.23 7.86
N SER A 22 13.19 -2.69 6.65
CA SER A 22 12.34 -1.52 6.43
C SER A 22 10.91 -1.78 6.92
N LEU A 23 10.35 -2.96 6.60
CA LEU A 23 9.00 -3.35 7.01
C LEU A 23 8.83 -3.36 8.54
N PHE A 24 9.81 -3.89 9.27
CA PHE A 24 9.78 -3.91 10.74
C PHE A 24 10.06 -2.53 11.36
N ARG A 25 10.90 -1.71 10.71
CA ARG A 25 11.33 -0.42 11.27
C ARG A 25 10.38 0.73 10.96
N TYR A 26 9.82 0.75 9.76
CA TYR A 26 9.00 1.85 9.23
C TYR A 26 7.55 1.44 8.99
N GLY A 27 7.28 0.13 8.86
CA GLY A 27 5.96 -0.37 8.53
C GLY A 27 5.55 -0.08 7.08
N LEU A 28 4.25 -0.18 6.82
CA LEU A 28 3.63 0.15 5.55
C LEU A 28 2.85 1.45 5.69
N ARG A 29 2.94 2.32 4.71
CA ARG A 29 2.05 3.49 4.63
C ARG A 29 0.74 3.07 3.98
N LEU A 30 -0.30 3.04 4.77
CA LEU A 30 -1.64 2.69 4.31
C LEU A 30 -2.36 3.93 3.79
N SER A 31 -3.10 3.79 2.68
CA SER A 31 -3.97 4.82 2.14
C SER A 31 -5.21 5.05 3.01
N ILE A 32 -6.02 6.03 2.63
CA ILE A 32 -7.30 6.31 3.29
C ILE A 32 -8.28 5.14 3.18
N ASP A 33 -8.11 4.22 2.23
CA ASP A 33 -8.93 3.01 2.10
C ASP A 33 -8.89 2.15 3.37
N PHE A 34 -7.75 2.12 4.03
CA PHE A 34 -7.54 1.29 5.23
C PHE A 34 -7.59 2.09 6.53
N THR A 35 -7.12 3.35 6.50
CA THR A 35 -7.06 4.19 7.69
C THR A 35 -8.31 5.02 7.91
N GLY A 36 -9.11 5.19 6.85
CA GLY A 36 -10.13 6.23 6.80
C GLY A 36 -9.50 7.61 6.65
N GLY A 37 -10.32 8.61 6.40
CA GLY A 37 -9.91 9.99 6.20
C GLY A 37 -10.36 10.55 4.87
N THR A 38 -9.85 11.74 4.53
CA THR A 38 -10.14 12.40 3.26
C THR A 38 -8.86 12.76 2.54
N LEU A 39 -8.76 12.40 1.28
CA LEU A 39 -7.72 12.81 0.34
C LEU A 39 -8.27 13.88 -0.57
N LEU A 40 -7.64 15.04 -0.56
CA LEU A 40 -7.95 16.16 -1.44
C LEU A 40 -6.71 16.44 -2.31
N GLU A 41 -6.84 16.24 -3.61
CA GLU A 41 -5.82 16.59 -4.59
C GLU A 41 -6.23 17.88 -5.27
N ILE A 42 -5.40 18.90 -5.12
CA ILE A 42 -5.63 20.23 -5.70
C ILE A 42 -4.43 20.67 -6.52
N GLN A 43 -4.73 21.40 -7.58
CA GLN A 43 -3.74 22.20 -8.28
C GLN A 43 -3.88 23.64 -7.84
N SER A 44 -2.81 24.21 -7.28
CA SER A 44 -2.80 25.59 -6.78
C SER A 44 -1.39 26.18 -6.81
N SER A 45 -1.31 27.48 -6.62
CA SER A 45 -0.03 28.12 -6.26
C SER A 45 0.44 27.65 -4.88
N PRO A 46 1.74 27.71 -4.59
CA PRO A 46 2.26 27.35 -3.28
C PRO A 46 1.59 28.17 -2.18
N ALA A 47 1.07 27.51 -1.16
CA ALA A 47 0.42 28.14 -0.01
C ALA A 47 0.79 27.41 1.28
N ASP A 48 0.61 28.09 2.42
CA ASP A 48 0.77 27.44 3.72
C ASP A 48 -0.52 26.70 4.12
N PHE A 49 -0.70 25.52 3.51
CA PHE A 49 -1.88 24.67 3.72
C PHE A 49 -2.06 24.28 5.21
N LYS A 50 -0.95 24.16 5.97
CA LYS A 50 -1.02 23.83 7.39
C LYS A 50 -1.63 24.96 8.20
N LYS A 51 -1.23 26.18 7.92
CA LYS A 51 -1.78 27.36 8.58
C LYS A 51 -3.25 27.54 8.24
N ILE A 52 -3.62 27.47 6.96
CA ILE A 52 -5.01 27.58 6.49
C ILE A 52 -5.90 26.51 7.12
N ALA A 53 -5.42 25.27 7.21
CA ALA A 53 -6.15 24.19 7.87
C ALA A 53 -6.33 24.45 9.37
N SER A 54 -5.27 24.91 10.05
CA SER A 54 -5.31 25.26 11.48
C SER A 54 -6.30 26.37 11.78
N ASP A 55 -6.33 27.43 10.96
CA ASP A 55 -7.24 28.55 11.10
C ASP A 55 -8.72 28.13 10.98
N GLN A 56 -8.98 27.09 10.18
CA GLN A 56 -10.30 26.49 10.03
C GLN A 56 -10.58 25.32 10.96
N LYS A 57 -9.66 25.00 11.87
CA LYS A 57 -9.75 23.86 12.81
C LYS A 57 -9.91 22.52 12.09
N LEU A 58 -9.24 22.35 10.96
CA LEU A 58 -9.22 21.12 10.17
C LEU A 58 -7.96 20.31 10.53
N ASP A 59 -8.14 19.01 10.76
CA ASP A 59 -7.04 18.07 11.06
C ASP A 59 -6.33 17.66 9.77
N LEU A 60 -5.37 18.47 9.33
CA LEU A 60 -4.52 18.16 8.20
C LEU A 60 -3.36 17.25 8.64
N SER A 61 -3.40 16.00 8.21
CA SER A 61 -2.42 14.98 8.62
C SER A 61 -1.14 15.04 7.80
N SER A 62 -1.23 15.29 6.49
CA SER A 62 -0.05 15.39 5.62
C SER A 62 -0.31 16.28 4.42
N VAL A 63 0.78 16.90 3.94
CA VAL A 63 0.85 17.64 2.68
C VAL A 63 1.97 17.03 1.87
N GLN A 64 1.68 16.60 0.66
CA GLN A 64 2.67 16.09 -0.29
C GLN A 64 2.58 16.93 -1.56
N SER A 65 3.72 17.39 -2.04
CA SER A 65 3.81 18.05 -3.34
C SER A 65 4.12 17.00 -4.39
N SER A 66 3.31 16.96 -5.43
CA SER A 66 3.58 16.25 -6.68
C SER A 66 4.16 17.22 -7.71
N ALA A 67 4.38 16.77 -8.95
CA ALA A 67 4.87 17.65 -10.00
C ALA A 67 3.88 18.79 -10.30
N GLU A 68 4.41 19.94 -10.77
CA GLU A 68 3.63 21.03 -11.40
C GLU A 68 2.52 21.70 -10.55
N GLY A 69 2.79 21.95 -9.26
CA GLY A 69 1.84 22.68 -8.41
C GLY A 69 0.62 21.85 -8.01
N ILE A 70 0.72 20.52 -8.08
CA ILE A 70 -0.28 19.60 -7.56
C ILE A 70 0.09 19.23 -6.13
N TYR A 71 -0.88 19.37 -5.23
CA TYR A 71 -0.74 19.06 -3.82
C TYR A 71 -1.75 18.00 -3.41
N LEU A 72 -1.25 16.94 -2.75
CA LEU A 72 -2.08 15.91 -2.11
C LEU A 72 -2.19 16.27 -0.63
N LEU A 73 -3.38 16.60 -0.20
CA LEU A 73 -3.71 17.00 1.15
C LEU A 73 -4.51 15.89 1.81
N ARG A 74 -4.03 15.38 2.94
CA ARG A 74 -4.72 14.35 3.69
C ARG A 74 -5.27 14.91 4.98
N PHE A 75 -6.56 14.77 5.17
CA PHE A 75 -7.29 15.15 6.37
C PHE A 75 -7.78 13.91 7.11
N LYS A 76 -7.87 14.01 8.43
CA LYS A 76 -8.48 12.97 9.25
C LYS A 76 -9.98 12.83 8.95
N SER A 77 -10.63 13.95 8.68
CA SER A 77 -12.03 14.04 8.25
C SER A 77 -12.22 15.40 7.60
N LEU A 78 -12.83 15.42 6.45
CA LEU A 78 -13.17 16.65 5.72
C LEU A 78 -14.45 16.39 4.93
N ASP A 79 -15.51 17.13 5.21
CA ASP A 79 -16.71 17.05 4.40
C ASP A 79 -16.64 17.98 3.18
N ALA A 80 -17.58 17.81 2.24
CA ALA A 80 -17.58 18.60 1.00
C ALA A 80 -17.73 20.10 1.25
N SER A 81 -18.45 20.52 2.29
CA SER A 81 -18.63 21.92 2.65
C SER A 81 -17.36 22.54 3.23
N GLN A 82 -16.66 21.77 4.05
CA GLN A 82 -15.36 22.14 4.61
C GLN A 82 -14.29 22.20 3.51
N SER A 83 -14.31 21.25 2.57
CA SER A 83 -13.41 21.25 1.39
C SER A 83 -13.59 22.53 0.58
N ALA A 84 -14.81 22.91 0.27
CA ALA A 84 -15.09 24.14 -0.47
C ALA A 84 -14.60 25.41 0.26
N LYS A 85 -14.80 25.48 1.59
CA LYS A 85 -14.30 26.60 2.41
C LYS A 85 -12.77 26.64 2.45
N PHE A 86 -12.14 25.45 2.58
CA PHE A 86 -10.69 25.34 2.59
C PHE A 86 -10.08 25.78 1.25
N GLN A 87 -10.65 25.36 0.14
CA GLN A 87 -10.22 25.77 -1.19
C GLN A 87 -10.41 27.29 -1.41
N ALA A 88 -11.53 27.84 -0.98
CA ALA A 88 -11.79 29.29 -1.06
C ALA A 88 -10.77 30.10 -0.24
N ALA A 89 -10.30 29.58 0.89
CA ALA A 89 -9.29 30.23 1.72
C ALA A 89 -7.86 30.14 1.13
N ILE A 90 -7.57 29.20 0.26
CA ILE A 90 -6.29 29.13 -0.47
C ILE A 90 -6.23 30.27 -1.48
N GLY A 91 -7.35 30.62 -2.10
CA GLY A 91 -7.46 31.75 -3.04
C GLY A 91 -8.05 31.38 -4.40
N THR A 92 -7.95 32.33 -5.34
CA THR A 92 -8.41 32.11 -6.71
C THR A 92 -7.46 31.28 -7.53
N GLY A 93 -8.00 30.38 -8.37
CA GLY A 93 -7.20 29.51 -9.24
C GLY A 93 -6.92 28.12 -8.67
N VAL A 94 -7.54 27.75 -7.55
CA VAL A 94 -7.51 26.38 -7.05
C VAL A 94 -8.40 25.50 -7.91
N VAL A 95 -7.85 24.41 -8.42
CA VAL A 95 -8.58 23.39 -9.18
C VAL A 95 -8.55 22.10 -8.40
N GLU A 96 -9.71 21.61 -7.99
CA GLU A 96 -9.85 20.29 -7.41
C GLU A 96 -9.68 19.22 -8.50
N LYS A 97 -8.70 18.35 -8.35
CA LYS A 97 -8.44 17.21 -9.26
C LYS A 97 -9.11 15.94 -8.76
N ARG A 98 -9.11 15.74 -7.43
CA ARG A 98 -9.62 14.54 -6.81
C ARG A 98 -10.05 14.82 -5.39
N TYR A 99 -11.24 14.36 -5.05
CA TYR A 99 -11.74 14.35 -3.67
C TYR A 99 -12.23 12.94 -3.33
N GLU A 100 -11.63 12.35 -2.34
CA GLU A 100 -12.00 11.03 -1.85
C GLU A 100 -12.14 11.07 -0.33
N SER A 101 -13.22 10.51 0.18
CA SER A 101 -13.46 10.43 1.61
C SER A 101 -13.92 9.04 1.99
N VAL A 102 -13.23 8.44 2.94
CA VAL A 102 -13.52 7.11 3.49
C VAL A 102 -13.76 7.23 4.98
N GLY A 103 -14.94 6.83 5.42
CA GLY A 103 -15.24 6.81 6.87
C GLY A 103 -14.34 5.83 7.63
N PRO A 104 -13.96 6.13 8.88
CA PRO A 104 -13.05 5.28 9.65
C PRO A 104 -13.60 3.86 9.90
N VAL A 105 -14.91 3.71 10.00
CA VAL A 105 -15.56 2.39 10.12
C VAL A 105 -15.38 1.58 8.84
N VAL A 106 -15.53 2.22 7.67
CA VAL A 106 -15.36 1.58 6.36
C VAL A 106 -13.91 1.18 6.17
N GLY A 107 -12.95 2.05 6.50
CA GLY A 107 -11.51 1.74 6.42
C GLY A 107 -11.13 0.54 7.30
N ALA A 108 -11.62 0.48 8.54
CA ALA A 108 -11.37 -0.65 9.43
C ALA A 108 -11.98 -1.96 8.91
N GLU A 109 -13.17 -1.90 8.33
CA GLU A 109 -13.81 -3.06 7.71
C GLU A 109 -13.05 -3.51 6.46
N MET A 110 -12.60 -2.60 5.62
CA MET A 110 -11.77 -2.89 4.45
C MET A 110 -10.45 -3.58 4.85
N THR A 111 -9.79 -3.11 5.89
CA THR A 111 -8.56 -3.74 6.41
C THR A 111 -8.80 -5.20 6.83
N LYS A 112 -9.88 -5.47 7.56
CA LYS A 112 -10.24 -6.83 7.98
C LYS A 112 -10.55 -7.72 6.79
N LYS A 113 -11.33 -7.22 5.83
CA LYS A 113 -11.70 -7.97 4.61
C LYS A 113 -10.49 -8.23 3.72
N ALA A 114 -9.59 -7.26 3.56
CA ALA A 114 -8.35 -7.42 2.81
C ALA A 114 -7.47 -8.52 3.43
N LEU A 115 -7.24 -8.48 4.75
CA LEU A 115 -6.47 -9.52 5.43
C LEU A 115 -7.11 -10.90 5.28
N LEU A 116 -8.42 -11.01 5.44
CA LEU A 116 -9.15 -12.26 5.25
C LEU A 116 -9.02 -12.77 3.82
N ALA A 117 -9.14 -11.89 2.81
CA ALA A 117 -8.99 -12.23 1.40
C ALA A 117 -7.59 -12.78 1.11
N VAL A 118 -6.53 -12.14 1.62
CA VAL A 118 -5.14 -12.63 1.49
C VAL A 118 -4.98 -14.03 2.07
N VAL A 119 -5.49 -14.28 3.27
CA VAL A 119 -5.42 -15.59 3.92
C VAL A 119 -6.18 -16.65 3.14
N LEU A 120 -7.42 -16.35 2.73
CA LEU A 120 -8.25 -17.31 1.97
C LEU A 120 -7.65 -17.61 0.59
N ALA A 121 -7.15 -16.59 -0.12
CA ALA A 121 -6.52 -16.78 -1.42
C ALA A 121 -5.23 -17.60 -1.29
N SER A 122 -4.39 -17.33 -0.29
CA SER A 122 -3.19 -18.11 -0.01
C SER A 122 -3.52 -19.59 0.26
N LEU A 123 -4.53 -19.86 1.09
CA LEU A 123 -4.99 -21.22 1.36
C LEU A 123 -5.51 -21.91 0.09
N ALA A 124 -6.32 -21.20 -0.71
CA ALA A 124 -6.84 -21.73 -1.97
C ALA A 124 -5.71 -22.10 -2.94
N ILE A 125 -4.68 -21.24 -3.06
CA ILE A 125 -3.49 -21.51 -3.89
C ILE A 125 -2.75 -22.75 -3.39
N VAL A 126 -2.52 -22.87 -2.07
CA VAL A 126 -1.86 -24.04 -1.47
C VAL A 126 -2.62 -25.33 -1.79
N VAL A 127 -3.94 -25.33 -1.58
CA VAL A 127 -4.80 -26.49 -1.86
C VAL A 127 -4.78 -26.82 -3.36
N TYR A 128 -4.90 -25.81 -4.22
CA TYR A 128 -4.85 -25.98 -5.67
C TYR A 128 -3.53 -26.60 -6.13
N ILE A 129 -2.39 -26.10 -5.64
CA ILE A 129 -1.06 -26.63 -5.98
C ILE A 129 -0.93 -28.06 -5.48
N ALA A 130 -1.30 -28.35 -4.23
CA ALA A 130 -1.24 -29.70 -3.67
C ALA A 130 -2.08 -30.70 -4.50
N TRP A 131 -3.24 -30.28 -4.96
CA TRP A 131 -4.12 -31.08 -5.81
C TRP A 131 -3.56 -31.26 -7.23
N SER A 132 -3.05 -30.18 -7.83
CA SER A 132 -2.50 -30.18 -9.19
C SER A 132 -1.27 -31.11 -9.31
N PHE A 133 -0.44 -31.18 -8.27
CA PHE A 133 0.74 -32.06 -8.22
C PHE A 133 0.48 -33.46 -7.65
N LYS A 134 -0.77 -33.86 -7.50
CA LYS A 134 -1.15 -35.17 -6.91
C LYS A 134 -0.61 -36.39 -7.68
N GLY A 135 -0.34 -36.25 -8.98
CA GLY A 135 0.12 -37.33 -9.86
C GLY A 135 1.63 -37.37 -10.10
N VAL A 136 2.44 -36.62 -9.38
CA VAL A 136 3.90 -36.60 -9.60
C VAL A 136 4.53 -37.94 -9.15
N PRO A 137 5.25 -38.64 -10.05
CA PRO A 137 5.83 -39.94 -9.74
C PRO A 137 6.99 -39.87 -8.73
N LYS A 138 7.14 -40.91 -7.93
CA LYS A 138 8.28 -41.04 -7.00
C LYS A 138 9.61 -40.96 -7.79
N PRO A 139 10.68 -40.35 -7.23
CA PRO A 139 10.93 -40.07 -5.81
C PRO A 139 10.44 -38.70 -5.33
N TYR A 140 9.77 -37.93 -6.17
CA TYR A 140 9.30 -36.59 -5.83
C TYR A 140 7.95 -36.66 -5.10
N SER A 141 7.79 -35.88 -4.05
CA SER A 141 6.56 -35.81 -3.28
C SER A 141 5.78 -34.54 -3.65
N SER A 142 4.47 -34.67 -3.91
CA SER A 142 3.56 -33.54 -4.16
C SER A 142 3.63 -32.47 -3.05
N TRP A 143 3.84 -32.90 -1.80
CA TRP A 143 4.04 -32.02 -0.66
C TRP A 143 5.28 -31.13 -0.76
N LYS A 144 6.40 -31.66 -1.29
CA LYS A 144 7.62 -30.86 -1.47
C LYS A 144 7.41 -29.75 -2.50
N PHE A 145 6.67 -30.01 -3.56
CA PHE A 145 6.30 -28.99 -4.55
C PHE A 145 5.37 -27.95 -3.94
N GLY A 146 4.34 -28.38 -3.20
CA GLY A 146 3.44 -27.47 -2.50
C GLY A 146 4.16 -26.56 -1.52
N VAL A 147 5.02 -27.11 -0.67
CA VAL A 147 5.81 -26.32 0.29
C VAL A 147 6.75 -25.35 -0.43
N SER A 148 7.46 -25.77 -1.48
CA SER A 148 8.36 -24.89 -2.21
C SER A 148 7.61 -23.74 -2.90
N ALA A 149 6.41 -23.99 -3.41
CA ALA A 149 5.57 -22.96 -4.01
C ALA A 149 5.07 -21.94 -2.96
N VAL A 150 4.69 -22.41 -1.76
CA VAL A 150 4.30 -21.50 -0.66
C VAL A 150 5.48 -20.65 -0.21
N VAL A 151 6.68 -21.25 -0.08
CA VAL A 151 7.89 -20.49 0.27
C VAL A 151 8.22 -19.45 -0.80
N ALA A 152 8.08 -19.79 -2.09
CA ALA A 152 8.27 -18.84 -3.18
C ALA A 152 7.23 -17.69 -3.12
N LEU A 153 5.95 -18.00 -2.92
CA LEU A 153 4.88 -17.01 -2.77
C LEU A 153 5.15 -16.05 -1.60
N LEU A 154 5.52 -16.58 -0.45
CA LEU A 154 5.86 -15.77 0.73
C LEU A 154 7.09 -14.90 0.48
N HIS A 155 8.12 -15.47 -0.19
CA HIS A 155 9.30 -14.72 -0.58
C HIS A 155 8.92 -13.53 -1.49
N ASP A 156 8.14 -13.76 -2.55
CA ASP A 156 7.75 -12.72 -3.49
C ASP A 156 6.89 -11.64 -2.84
N ALA A 157 5.94 -12.04 -1.99
CA ALA A 157 5.14 -11.12 -1.20
C ALA A 157 6.02 -10.26 -0.27
N LEU A 158 6.98 -10.86 0.43
CA LEU A 158 7.90 -10.13 1.32
C LEU A 158 8.82 -9.18 0.56
N VAL A 159 9.27 -9.54 -0.64
CA VAL A 159 10.06 -8.64 -1.50
C VAL A 159 9.23 -7.42 -1.88
N VAL A 160 7.99 -7.62 -2.36
CA VAL A 160 7.12 -6.52 -2.77
C VAL A 160 6.76 -5.62 -1.58
N LEU A 161 6.31 -6.21 -0.46
CA LEU A 161 5.97 -5.46 0.76
C LEU A 161 7.19 -4.71 1.32
N GLY A 162 8.37 -5.33 1.29
CA GLY A 162 9.60 -4.70 1.72
C GLY A 162 10.00 -3.50 0.87
N LEU A 163 9.89 -3.61 -0.45
CA LEU A 163 10.14 -2.50 -1.37
C LEU A 163 9.13 -1.37 -1.17
N PHE A 164 7.85 -1.68 -1.01
CA PHE A 164 6.82 -0.66 -0.76
C PHE A 164 6.99 0.01 0.61
N SER A 165 7.45 -0.72 1.64
CA SER A 165 7.83 -0.12 2.92
C SER A 165 8.97 0.89 2.75
N LEU A 166 9.99 0.53 1.98
CA LEU A 166 11.13 1.41 1.69
C LEU A 166 10.70 2.64 0.88
N PHE A 167 9.91 2.45 -0.17
CA PHE A 167 9.37 3.54 -0.98
C PHE A 167 8.38 4.40 -0.20
N GLY A 168 7.60 3.82 0.69
CA GLY A 168 6.73 4.55 1.62
C GLY A 168 7.51 5.46 2.55
N HIS A 169 8.69 5.03 3.00
CA HIS A 169 9.58 5.85 3.82
C HIS A 169 10.28 6.96 3.01
N LEU A 170 10.82 6.64 1.83
CA LEU A 170 11.61 7.56 1.01
C LEU A 170 10.76 8.50 0.16
N TYR A 171 9.73 7.99 -0.48
CA TYR A 171 8.92 8.70 -1.48
C TYR A 171 7.47 8.89 -1.06
N HIS A 172 7.11 8.48 0.14
CA HIS A 172 5.73 8.58 0.66
C HIS A 172 4.70 7.80 -0.14
N VAL A 173 5.13 6.75 -0.83
CA VAL A 173 4.23 5.84 -1.56
C VAL A 173 3.31 5.12 -0.58
N GLU A 174 2.04 5.04 -0.91
CA GLU A 174 1.01 4.44 -0.08
C GLU A 174 0.46 3.16 -0.71
N ILE A 175 -0.02 2.28 0.15
CA ILE A 175 -0.66 1.02 -0.24
C ILE A 175 -2.17 1.23 -0.14
N ASP A 176 -2.85 1.03 -1.25
CA ASP A 176 -4.30 1.09 -1.40
C ASP A 176 -4.93 -0.30 -1.58
N ALA A 177 -6.25 -0.34 -1.76
CA ALA A 177 -6.97 -1.59 -1.98
C ALA A 177 -6.59 -2.28 -3.31
N LEU A 178 -6.17 -1.51 -4.33
CA LEU A 178 -5.71 -2.06 -5.61
C LEU A 178 -4.38 -2.78 -5.46
N PHE A 179 -3.47 -2.26 -4.63
CA PHE A 179 -2.22 -2.94 -4.31
C PHE A 179 -2.44 -4.33 -3.70
N VAL A 180 -3.40 -4.45 -2.77
CA VAL A 180 -3.73 -5.76 -2.16
C VAL A 180 -4.22 -6.74 -3.22
N THR A 181 -5.01 -6.27 -4.17
CA THR A 181 -5.48 -7.10 -5.30
C THR A 181 -4.32 -7.51 -6.22
N ALA A 182 -3.35 -6.61 -6.42
CA ALA A 182 -2.20 -6.88 -7.29
C ALA A 182 -1.19 -7.86 -6.69
N ILE A 183 -1.09 -7.95 -5.36
CA ILE A 183 -0.16 -8.86 -4.68
C ILE A 183 -0.73 -10.29 -4.54
N LEU A 184 -2.06 -10.44 -4.67
CA LEU A 184 -2.77 -11.73 -4.66
C LEU A 184 -2.71 -12.44 -6.00
#